data_74903d82147d19f042bcacc483038161
#
_entry.id   74903d82147d19f042bcacc483038161
#
_cell.length_a   1.000
_cell.length_b   1.000
_cell.length_c   1.000
_cell.angle_alpha   90.00
_cell.angle_beta   90.00
_cell.angle_gamma   90.00
#
_symmetry.space_group_name_H-M   'P 1'
#
loop_
_entity.id
_entity.type
_entity.pdbx_description
1 polymer ?
#
loop_
_entity_poly.entity_id
_entity_poly.type
_entity_poly.pdbx_seq_one_letter_code
_entity_poly.pdbx_strand_id
1 'polypeptide(L)'
;MRRLKVIMALGVLLSALGAVITASPALAGRGPQWQPPTPGGPPFTLPASYCGFKLRVAFPVNHEYTKVLHHADGSTTFLFTGAVTASYTNLQTGKAITVPENGPGKATIHADGSITEVHTGRNGPFILSPADATRFGLPTVSVDAGKLAFSVSAPPRVITSLSLHGHVLVDVCAALT
;
A
#
# COMPACT_ATOMS: atom_id res chain seq x y z
N MET A 1 -17.39 16.07 23.85
CA MET A 1 -16.72 14.84 23.36
C MET A 1 -16.39 15.02 21.87
N ARG A 2 -15.15 15.41 21.57
CA ARG A 2 -14.67 15.59 20.18
C ARG A 2 -14.37 14.21 19.62
N ARG A 3 -15.17 13.76 18.67
CA ARG A 3 -14.88 12.54 17.90
C ARG A 3 -13.64 12.81 17.04
N LEU A 4 -12.51 12.27 17.46
CA LEU A 4 -11.27 12.27 16.70
C LEU A 4 -11.53 11.40 15.47
N LYS A 5 -11.65 12.03 14.30
CA LYS A 5 -11.72 11.32 13.03
C LYS A 5 -10.33 10.72 12.79
N VAL A 6 -10.21 9.44 13.05
CA VAL A 6 -9.03 8.66 12.65
C VAL A 6 -9.07 8.60 11.12
N ILE A 7 -8.31 9.48 10.48
CA ILE A 7 -8.02 9.38 9.05
C ILE A 7 -7.07 8.20 8.92
N MET A 8 -7.62 7.05 8.53
CA MET A 8 -6.82 5.88 8.20
C MET A 8 -5.84 6.26 7.11
N ALA A 9 -4.57 6.15 7.43
CA ALA A 9 -3.49 6.19 6.45
C ALA A 9 -3.49 4.88 5.64
N LEU A 10 -4.51 4.72 4.77
CA LEU A 10 -4.43 3.80 3.63
C LEU A 10 -3.47 4.41 2.58
N GLY A 11 -2.51 5.21 3.10
CA GLY A 11 -1.80 6.21 2.33
C GLY A 11 -0.58 5.71 1.59
N VAL A 12 -0.25 4.43 1.62
CA VAL A 12 1.07 4.06 1.11
C VAL A 12 1.08 3.76 -0.38
N LEU A 13 -0.01 3.30 -0.94
CA LEU A 13 -0.10 3.09 -2.40
C LEU A 13 -0.71 4.28 -3.15
N LEU A 14 -1.42 5.18 -2.48
CA LEU A 14 -2.01 6.36 -3.12
C LEU A 14 -1.14 7.63 -3.07
N SER A 15 -0.04 7.64 -2.34
CA SER A 15 0.85 8.83 -2.27
C SER A 15 1.58 9.14 -3.58
N ALA A 16 1.59 8.22 -4.55
CA ALA A 16 2.14 8.47 -5.89
C ALA A 16 1.15 9.19 -6.82
N LEU A 17 -0.10 9.40 -6.43
CA LEU A 17 -1.16 9.95 -7.27
C LEU A 17 -1.35 11.47 -7.13
N GLY A 18 -0.49 12.17 -6.40
CA GLY A 18 -0.48 13.63 -6.31
C GLY A 18 0.10 14.36 -7.53
N ALA A 19 0.38 13.68 -8.64
CA ALA A 19 0.73 14.35 -9.88
C ALA A 19 -0.53 14.94 -10.51
N VAL A 20 -0.62 16.27 -10.48
CA VAL A 20 -1.58 17.04 -11.29
C VAL A 20 -1.44 16.61 -12.74
N ILE A 21 -2.44 15.88 -13.23
CA ILE A 21 -2.52 15.50 -14.64
C ILE A 21 -2.87 16.78 -15.40
N THR A 22 -1.85 17.51 -15.85
CA THR A 22 -2.04 18.46 -16.94
C THR A 22 -2.31 17.63 -18.19
N ALA A 23 -3.53 17.62 -18.66
CA ALA A 23 -3.92 16.97 -19.91
C ALA A 23 -3.14 17.62 -21.06
N SER A 24 -2.08 16.99 -21.52
CA SER A 24 -1.44 17.32 -22.79
C SER A 24 -2.31 16.76 -23.92
N PRO A 25 -2.83 17.59 -24.82
CA PRO A 25 -3.64 17.14 -25.95
C PRO A 25 -2.74 16.65 -27.08
N ALA A 26 -2.33 15.40 -27.11
CA ALA A 26 -1.81 14.78 -28.34
C ALA A 26 -1.33 13.32 -28.18
N LEU A 27 -2.11 12.45 -27.56
CA LEU A 27 -1.84 10.99 -27.64
C LEU A 27 -3.14 10.19 -27.86
N ALA A 28 -4.04 10.73 -28.70
CA ALA A 28 -5.14 9.94 -29.23
C ALA A 28 -4.57 8.86 -30.16
N GLY A 29 -4.44 7.63 -29.67
CA GLY A 29 -4.04 6.47 -30.48
C GLY A 29 -3.13 5.43 -29.86
N ARG A 30 -2.49 5.71 -28.74
CA ARG A 30 -1.73 4.68 -28.01
C ARG A 30 -2.53 4.23 -26.78
N GLY A 31 -2.81 2.94 -26.69
CA GLY A 31 -3.41 2.35 -25.50
C GLY A 31 -2.58 2.64 -24.23
N PRO A 32 -3.10 2.35 -23.03
CA PRO A 32 -2.45 2.63 -21.75
C PRO A 32 -1.02 2.10 -21.73
N GLN A 33 -0.05 2.97 -21.44
CA GLN A 33 1.37 2.62 -21.42
C GLN A 33 1.84 2.39 -19.98
N TRP A 34 2.88 1.56 -19.81
CA TRP A 34 3.59 1.45 -18.55
C TRP A 34 4.34 2.75 -18.27
N GLN A 35 4.11 3.28 -17.08
CA GLN A 35 4.83 4.45 -16.59
C GLN A 35 6.09 3.98 -15.86
N PRO A 36 7.24 4.66 -16.08
CA PRO A 36 8.47 4.30 -15.38
C PRO A 36 8.34 4.54 -13.89
N PRO A 37 9.23 3.93 -13.08
CA PRO A 37 9.30 4.17 -11.65
C PRO A 37 9.41 5.66 -11.34
N THR A 38 8.58 6.13 -10.41
CA THR A 38 8.78 7.43 -9.77
C THR A 38 9.64 7.24 -8.53
N PRO A 39 10.42 8.26 -8.11
CA PRO A 39 11.09 8.19 -6.81
C PRO A 39 10.08 7.78 -5.73
N GLY A 40 10.48 6.95 -4.80
CA GLY A 40 9.63 6.57 -3.67
C GLY A 40 9.06 7.82 -3.00
N GLY A 41 7.80 7.77 -2.61
CA GLY A 41 7.15 8.88 -1.90
C GLY A 41 7.94 9.29 -0.65
N PRO A 42 7.65 10.46 -0.06
CA PRO A 42 8.32 10.89 1.16
C PRO A 42 8.12 9.84 2.26
N PRO A 43 9.13 9.63 3.12
CA PRO A 43 8.97 8.77 4.29
C PRO A 43 7.80 9.23 5.15
N PHE A 44 7.08 8.28 5.72
CA PHE A 44 6.00 8.57 6.65
C PHE A 44 6.22 7.85 7.99
N THR A 45 5.48 8.26 9.00
CA THR A 45 5.59 7.69 10.35
C THR A 45 4.24 7.18 10.82
N LEU A 46 4.19 5.91 11.22
CA LEU A 46 3.07 5.33 11.92
C LEU A 46 3.15 5.66 13.41
N PRO A 47 2.01 5.97 14.06
CA PRO A 47 1.96 6.23 15.49
C PRO A 47 2.25 4.96 16.30
N ALA A 48 2.63 5.14 17.58
CA ALA A 48 2.97 4.04 18.47
C ALA A 48 1.83 3.03 18.69
N SER A 49 0.60 3.39 18.38
CA SER A 49 -0.55 2.46 18.44
C SER A 49 -0.43 1.25 17.53
N TYR A 50 0.43 1.29 16.51
CA TYR A 50 0.65 0.17 15.59
C TYR A 50 1.66 -0.86 16.12
N CYS A 51 2.79 -0.41 16.68
CA CYS A 51 3.89 -1.30 17.09
C CYS A 51 4.33 -1.12 18.56
N GLY A 52 3.64 -0.29 19.35
CA GLY A 52 4.14 0.12 20.68
C GLY A 52 5.19 1.23 20.63
N PHE A 53 5.73 1.53 19.46
CA PHE A 53 6.69 2.61 19.19
C PHE A 53 6.36 3.30 17.87
N LYS A 54 6.87 4.53 17.65
CA LYS A 54 6.74 5.22 16.37
C LYS A 54 7.60 4.53 15.32
N LEU A 55 6.97 4.11 14.23
CA LEU A 55 7.62 3.39 13.12
C LEU A 55 7.75 4.32 11.91
N ARG A 56 8.97 4.61 11.47
CA ARG A 56 9.25 5.27 10.19
C ARG A 56 9.31 4.24 9.09
N VAL A 57 8.59 4.52 8.00
CA VAL A 57 8.61 3.73 6.76
C VAL A 57 9.17 4.60 5.65
N ALA A 58 10.10 4.07 4.86
CA ALA A 58 10.72 4.75 3.73
C ALA A 58 10.95 3.76 2.58
N PHE A 59 11.00 4.28 1.36
CA PHE A 59 11.26 3.49 0.15
C PHE A 59 12.52 4.01 -0.54
N PRO A 60 13.73 3.61 -0.06
CA PRO A 60 14.99 4.10 -0.59
C PRO A 60 15.24 3.69 -2.05
N VAL A 61 14.63 2.61 -2.49
CA VAL A 61 14.71 2.14 -3.88
C VAL A 61 13.29 1.83 -4.37
N ASN A 62 12.94 2.39 -5.53
CA ASN A 62 11.70 2.07 -6.22
C ASN A 62 11.98 1.87 -7.71
N HIS A 63 11.78 0.63 -8.17
CA HIS A 63 11.84 0.22 -9.57
C HIS A 63 10.48 -0.34 -10.01
N GLU A 64 9.39 0.14 -9.43
CA GLU A 64 8.04 -0.28 -9.77
C GLU A 64 7.48 0.52 -10.93
N TYR A 65 7.02 -0.18 -11.95
CA TYR A 65 6.27 0.37 -13.08
C TYR A 65 4.78 0.32 -12.79
N THR A 66 4.07 1.35 -13.20
CA THR A 66 2.62 1.44 -13.06
C THR A 66 1.94 1.60 -14.41
N LYS A 67 0.79 0.97 -14.60
CA LYS A 67 -0.08 1.18 -15.76
C LYS A 67 -1.50 1.47 -15.28
N VAL A 68 -2.10 2.53 -15.81
CA VAL A 68 -3.45 2.96 -15.43
C VAL A 68 -4.43 2.61 -16.55
N LEU A 69 -5.55 2.00 -16.20
CA LEU A 69 -6.64 1.63 -17.09
C LEU A 69 -7.92 2.30 -16.60
N HIS A 70 -8.53 3.12 -17.44
CA HIS A 70 -9.86 3.70 -17.19
C HIS A 70 -10.91 2.85 -17.90
N HIS A 71 -11.96 2.49 -17.19
CA HIS A 71 -13.04 1.63 -17.70
C HIS A 71 -14.31 2.44 -17.96
N ALA A 72 -15.15 1.95 -18.87
CA ALA A 72 -16.39 2.62 -19.24
C ALA A 72 -17.42 2.71 -18.09
N ASP A 73 -17.32 1.84 -17.09
CA ASP A 73 -18.14 1.85 -15.88
C ASP A 73 -17.71 2.90 -14.83
N GLY A 74 -16.70 3.73 -15.16
CA GLY A 74 -16.16 4.74 -14.27
C GLY A 74 -15.12 4.22 -13.29
N SER A 75 -14.80 2.92 -13.30
CA SER A 75 -13.73 2.38 -12.49
C SER A 75 -12.34 2.67 -13.08
N THR A 76 -11.32 2.67 -12.23
CA THR A 76 -9.92 2.84 -12.62
C THR A 76 -9.09 1.72 -12.03
N THR A 77 -8.35 1.00 -12.89
CA THR A 77 -7.44 -0.08 -12.47
C THR A 77 -6.00 0.38 -12.60
N PHE A 78 -5.24 0.17 -11.55
CA PHE A 78 -3.79 0.33 -11.50
C PHE A 78 -3.15 -1.06 -11.53
N LEU A 79 -2.23 -1.26 -12.44
CA LEU A 79 -1.39 -2.45 -12.50
C LEU A 79 0.02 -2.05 -12.06
N PHE A 80 0.62 -2.83 -11.21
CA PHE A 80 1.97 -2.61 -10.67
C PHE A 80 2.85 -3.80 -11.00
N THR A 81 4.12 -3.54 -11.30
CA THR A 81 5.12 -4.60 -11.45
C THR A 81 6.51 -4.04 -11.24
N GLY A 82 7.39 -4.80 -10.63
CA GLY A 82 8.76 -4.37 -10.36
C GLY A 82 9.24 -4.75 -8.98
N ALA A 83 10.18 -3.98 -8.48
CA ALA A 83 10.79 -4.18 -7.17
C ALA A 83 10.87 -2.86 -6.41
N VAL A 84 10.54 -2.92 -5.13
CA VAL A 84 10.67 -1.83 -4.18
C VAL A 84 11.52 -2.33 -3.01
N THR A 85 12.31 -1.47 -2.41
CA THR A 85 12.96 -1.75 -1.14
C THR A 85 12.34 -0.86 -0.07
N ALA A 86 11.70 -1.48 0.91
CA ALA A 86 11.16 -0.76 2.07
C ALA A 86 12.15 -0.79 3.23
N SER A 87 12.28 0.32 3.93
CA SER A 87 13.07 0.47 5.15
C SER A 87 12.15 0.84 6.30
N TYR A 88 12.25 0.11 7.38
CA TYR A 88 11.46 0.26 8.59
C TYR A 88 12.38 0.61 9.76
N THR A 89 12.08 1.69 10.48
CA THR A 89 12.92 2.16 11.60
C THR A 89 12.07 2.40 12.84
N ASN A 90 12.41 1.74 13.94
CA ASN A 90 11.89 2.09 15.26
C ASN A 90 12.53 3.42 15.69
N LEU A 91 11.74 4.49 15.76
CA LEU A 91 12.23 5.83 16.10
C LEU A 91 12.62 5.98 17.57
N GLN A 92 12.28 5.02 18.42
CA GLN A 92 12.65 5.05 19.84
C GLN A 92 14.04 4.46 20.09
N THR A 93 14.37 3.37 19.40
CA THR A 93 15.64 2.65 19.58
C THR A 93 16.66 2.90 18.46
N GLY A 94 16.21 3.37 17.31
CA GLY A 94 17.00 3.49 16.08
C GLY A 94 17.20 2.16 15.34
N LYS A 95 16.69 1.03 15.87
CA LYS A 95 16.77 -0.27 15.19
C LYS A 95 16.03 -0.20 13.86
N ALA A 96 16.65 -0.71 12.81
CA ALA A 96 16.10 -0.67 11.46
C ALA A 96 16.26 -2.01 10.74
N ILE A 97 15.29 -2.31 9.87
CA ILE A 97 15.37 -3.41 8.90
C ILE A 97 15.06 -2.88 7.50
N THR A 98 15.61 -3.55 6.51
CA THR A 98 15.34 -3.25 5.10
C THR A 98 14.88 -4.53 4.42
N VAL A 99 13.75 -4.47 3.72
CA VAL A 99 13.11 -5.64 3.10
C VAL A 99 12.88 -5.35 1.62
N PRO A 100 13.37 -6.20 0.72
CA PRO A 100 13.00 -6.12 -0.69
C PRO A 100 11.58 -6.66 -0.87
N GLU A 101 10.78 -5.92 -1.60
CA GLU A 101 9.40 -6.23 -1.97
C GLU A 101 9.32 -6.29 -3.49
N ASN A 102 8.68 -7.30 -4.03
CA ASN A 102 8.60 -7.50 -5.47
C ASN A 102 7.42 -8.38 -5.84
N GLY A 103 6.85 -8.10 -6.98
CA GLY A 103 5.74 -8.88 -7.53
C GLY A 103 4.75 -7.99 -8.25
N PRO A 104 3.89 -8.60 -9.08
CA PRO A 104 2.81 -7.87 -9.70
C PRO A 104 1.67 -7.64 -8.71
N GLY A 105 1.04 -6.48 -8.87
CA GLY A 105 -0.16 -6.09 -8.14
C GLY A 105 -1.20 -5.47 -9.05
N LYS A 106 -2.43 -5.48 -8.58
CA LYS A 106 -3.57 -4.83 -9.21
C LYS A 106 -4.44 -4.18 -8.14
N ALA A 107 -4.71 -2.89 -8.28
CA ALA A 107 -5.71 -2.17 -7.48
C ALA A 107 -6.79 -1.62 -8.41
N THR A 108 -8.05 -1.82 -8.07
CA THR A 108 -9.18 -1.23 -8.81
C THR A 108 -9.97 -0.34 -7.86
N ILE A 109 -10.08 0.93 -8.23
CA ILE A 109 -10.99 1.88 -7.59
C ILE A 109 -12.28 1.84 -8.39
N HIS A 110 -13.36 1.40 -7.76
CA HIS A 110 -14.69 1.31 -8.38
C HIS A 110 -15.37 2.68 -8.42
N ALA A 111 -16.41 2.81 -9.25
CA ALA A 111 -17.14 4.07 -9.42
C ALA A 111 -17.78 4.59 -8.12
N ASP A 112 -18.13 3.70 -7.19
CA ASP A 112 -18.63 4.04 -5.85
C ASP A 112 -17.54 4.45 -4.86
N GLY A 113 -16.28 4.40 -5.29
CA GLY A 113 -15.11 4.67 -4.47
C GLY A 113 -14.62 3.51 -3.61
N SER A 114 -15.24 2.33 -3.68
CA SER A 114 -14.68 1.12 -3.07
C SER A 114 -13.40 0.68 -3.79
N ILE A 115 -12.58 -0.13 -3.13
CA ILE A 115 -11.29 -0.59 -3.68
C ILE A 115 -11.21 -2.11 -3.55
N THR A 116 -10.70 -2.74 -4.61
CA THR A 116 -10.25 -4.14 -4.57
C THR A 116 -8.78 -4.21 -4.96
N GLU A 117 -7.98 -4.93 -4.17
CA GLU A 117 -6.57 -5.13 -4.44
C GLU A 117 -6.18 -6.60 -4.42
N VAL A 118 -5.22 -6.93 -5.29
CA VAL A 118 -4.57 -8.24 -5.34
C VAL A 118 -3.10 -8.03 -5.63
N HIS A 119 -2.25 -8.61 -4.79
CA HIS A 119 -0.80 -8.64 -4.96
C HIS A 119 -0.30 -10.08 -4.93
N THR A 120 0.83 -10.33 -5.60
CA THR A 120 1.50 -11.63 -5.57
C THR A 120 3.01 -11.42 -5.44
N GLY A 121 3.70 -12.37 -4.83
CA GLY A 121 5.13 -12.26 -4.55
C GLY A 121 5.41 -11.83 -3.12
N ARG A 122 6.35 -10.91 -2.92
CA ARG A 122 6.61 -10.25 -1.63
C ARG A 122 5.85 -8.94 -1.58
N ASN A 123 4.82 -8.90 -0.76
CA ASN A 123 3.87 -7.80 -0.68
C ASN A 123 4.12 -7.02 0.61
N GLY A 124 4.31 -5.71 0.50
CA GLY A 124 4.44 -4.83 1.67
C GLY A 124 4.69 -3.38 1.28
N PRO A 125 4.72 -2.48 2.27
CA PRO A 125 4.24 -2.74 3.63
C PRO A 125 2.73 -2.95 3.64
N PHE A 126 2.27 -4.04 4.21
CA PHE A 126 0.85 -4.22 4.49
C PHE A 126 0.56 -3.71 5.90
N ILE A 127 -0.30 -2.69 5.99
CA ILE A 127 -0.55 -1.96 7.23
C ILE A 127 -2.03 -2.09 7.59
N LEU A 128 -2.29 -2.71 8.72
CA LEU A 128 -3.62 -2.88 9.29
C LEU A 128 -3.80 -1.99 10.51
N SER A 129 -4.99 -1.46 10.73
CA SER A 129 -5.33 -0.92 12.04
C SER A 129 -5.19 -2.02 13.11
N PRO A 130 -4.89 -1.69 14.38
CA PRO A 130 -4.83 -2.71 15.44
C PRO A 130 -6.11 -3.55 15.53
N ALA A 131 -7.27 -2.96 15.27
CA ALA A 131 -8.55 -3.67 15.25
C ALA A 131 -8.66 -4.66 14.09
N ASP A 132 -8.25 -4.24 12.87
CA ASP A 132 -8.25 -5.11 11.71
C ASP A 132 -7.18 -6.21 11.84
N ALA A 133 -6.01 -5.89 12.37
CA ALA A 133 -4.96 -6.87 12.66
C ALA A 133 -5.50 -7.99 13.57
N THR A 134 -6.19 -7.63 14.65
CA THR A 134 -6.86 -8.59 15.54
C THR A 134 -7.96 -9.38 14.80
N ARG A 135 -8.79 -8.68 14.03
CA ARG A 135 -9.91 -9.29 13.30
C ARG A 135 -9.45 -10.33 12.28
N PHE A 136 -8.35 -10.10 11.61
CA PHE A 136 -7.84 -10.98 10.55
C PHE A 136 -6.71 -11.91 11.01
N GLY A 137 -6.25 -11.78 12.26
CA GLY A 137 -5.18 -12.61 12.82
C GLY A 137 -3.81 -12.36 12.15
N LEU A 138 -3.56 -11.11 11.73
CA LEU A 138 -2.31 -10.71 11.06
C LEU A 138 -1.59 -9.64 11.89
N PRO A 139 -0.27 -9.44 11.70
CA PRO A 139 0.45 -8.32 12.30
C PRO A 139 -0.11 -6.97 11.83
N THR A 140 0.05 -5.92 12.65
CA THR A 140 -0.32 -4.55 12.28
C THR A 140 0.51 -4.00 11.12
N VAL A 141 1.77 -4.42 11.03
CA VAL A 141 2.67 -4.07 9.91
C VAL A 141 3.43 -5.32 9.50
N SER A 142 3.21 -5.77 8.28
CA SER A 142 3.86 -6.98 7.75
C SER A 142 4.40 -6.79 6.34
N VAL A 143 5.34 -7.68 6.00
CA VAL A 143 5.66 -8.04 4.62
C VAL A 143 5.26 -9.48 4.44
N ASP A 144 4.45 -9.76 3.43
CA ASP A 144 3.86 -11.06 3.22
C ASP A 144 4.44 -11.71 1.96
N ALA A 145 4.47 -13.04 1.92
CA ALA A 145 4.83 -13.80 0.73
C ALA A 145 3.64 -14.64 0.25
N GLY A 146 3.36 -14.57 -1.05
CA GLY A 146 2.24 -15.28 -1.66
C GLY A 146 1.24 -14.35 -2.33
N LYS A 147 -0.04 -14.73 -2.33
CA LYS A 147 -1.13 -13.92 -2.88
C LYS A 147 -1.90 -13.26 -1.74
N LEU A 148 -1.84 -11.94 -1.69
CA LEU A 148 -2.65 -11.10 -0.81
C LEU A 148 -3.80 -10.51 -1.63
N ALA A 149 -5.03 -10.62 -1.14
CA ALA A 149 -6.20 -9.97 -1.75
C ALA A 149 -7.07 -9.34 -0.67
N PHE A 150 -7.52 -8.11 -0.91
CA PHE A 150 -8.41 -7.43 0.03
C PHE A 150 -9.36 -6.46 -0.68
N SER A 151 -10.44 -6.11 0.00
CA SER A 151 -11.42 -5.13 -0.43
C SER A 151 -11.64 -4.10 0.66
N VAL A 152 -11.85 -2.85 0.24
CA VAL A 152 -12.15 -1.72 1.11
C VAL A 152 -13.46 -1.10 0.65
N SER A 153 -14.36 -0.79 1.57
CA SER A 153 -15.62 -0.11 1.24
C SER A 153 -15.37 1.29 0.67
N ALA A 154 -16.37 1.84 0.00
CA ALA A 154 -16.49 3.29 -0.17
C ALA A 154 -16.39 4.01 1.19
N PRO A 155 -16.09 5.33 1.22
CA PRO A 155 -16.00 6.07 2.49
C PRO A 155 -17.21 5.88 3.40
N PRO A 156 -17.00 5.64 4.74
CA PRO A 156 -15.72 5.58 5.43
C PRO A 156 -14.96 4.28 5.07
N ARG A 157 -13.68 4.40 4.76
CA ARG A 157 -12.81 3.30 4.31
C ARG A 157 -12.67 2.22 5.38
N VAL A 158 -13.26 1.04 5.15
CA VAL A 158 -13.19 -0.13 6.05
C VAL A 158 -12.80 -1.34 5.22
N ILE A 159 -11.87 -2.14 5.70
CA ILE A 159 -11.53 -3.42 5.07
C ILE A 159 -12.74 -4.35 5.22
N THR A 160 -13.34 -4.76 4.12
CA THR A 160 -14.52 -5.63 4.09
C THR A 160 -14.15 -7.10 3.95
N SER A 161 -13.08 -7.37 3.24
CA SER A 161 -12.52 -8.73 3.07
C SER A 161 -11.00 -8.67 3.00
N LEU A 162 -10.35 -9.74 3.46
CA LEU A 162 -8.91 -9.93 3.41
C LEU A 162 -8.61 -11.42 3.35
N SER A 163 -7.74 -11.82 2.43
CA SER A 163 -7.22 -13.18 2.34
C SER A 163 -5.73 -13.17 2.00
N LEU A 164 -4.96 -13.97 2.69
CA LEU A 164 -3.56 -14.24 2.42
C LEU A 164 -3.40 -15.74 2.10
N HIS A 165 -3.13 -16.04 0.83
CA HIS A 165 -2.72 -17.38 0.39
C HIS A 165 -1.19 -17.42 0.31
N GLY A 166 -0.57 -17.67 1.45
CA GLY A 166 0.87 -17.60 1.67
C GLY A 166 1.17 -17.51 3.17
N HIS A 167 2.14 -16.71 3.51
CA HIS A 167 2.52 -16.52 4.91
C HIS A 167 3.09 -15.11 5.16
N VAL A 168 3.05 -14.68 6.41
CA VAL A 168 3.78 -13.49 6.87
C VAL A 168 5.27 -13.80 6.79
N LEU A 169 5.99 -13.05 5.96
CA LEU A 169 7.44 -13.19 5.82
C LEU A 169 8.16 -12.42 6.93
N VAL A 170 7.66 -11.22 7.24
CA VAL A 170 8.23 -10.36 8.30
C VAL A 170 7.07 -9.71 9.07
N ASP A 171 7.00 -9.97 10.37
CA ASP A 171 6.30 -9.11 11.33
C ASP A 171 7.25 -7.95 11.67
N VAL A 172 6.98 -6.77 11.11
CA VAL A 172 7.87 -5.61 11.22
C VAL A 172 7.95 -5.12 12.67
N CYS A 173 6.83 -5.15 13.39
CA CYS A 173 6.82 -4.69 14.78
C CYS A 173 7.67 -5.62 15.67
N ALA A 174 7.47 -6.92 15.55
CA ALA A 174 8.26 -7.91 16.31
C ALA A 174 9.74 -7.87 15.94
N ALA A 175 10.08 -7.68 14.66
CA ALA A 175 11.46 -7.60 14.20
C ALA A 175 12.22 -6.37 14.74
N LEU A 176 11.50 -5.32 15.14
CA LEU A 176 12.09 -4.03 15.59
C LEU A 176 11.96 -3.76 17.10
N THR A 177 11.38 -4.69 17.83
CA THR A 177 11.33 -4.65 19.31
C THR A 177 12.70 -4.86 19.98
#